data_fd7ac46ed2ac3a52ea154004fd779c44
#
_entry.id   fd7ac46ed2ac3a52ea154004fd779c44
#
_cell.length_a   1.000
_cell.length_b   1.000
_cell.length_c   1.000
_cell.angle_alpha   90.00
_cell.angle_beta   90.00
_cell.angle_gamma   90.00
#
_symmetry.space_group_name_H-M   'P 1'
#
loop_
_entity.id
_entity.type
_entity.pdbx_description
1 polymer ?
#
loop_
_entity_poly.entity_id
_entity_poly.type
_entity_poly.pdbx_seq_one_letter_code
_entity_poly.pdbx_strand_id
1 'polypeptide(L)'
;MQGSDLSGIFFEVPETELIMTEAYEPSSPVASSTVADVMRPALTTVEPDAHVAAAAYLMKRAGATALVIVDGEQTQRPLGIITEADIVRVVADGRDVNDVRIRDLMTSGLTVCEQTTSIRDAATSMMHGRFRHLPVVDGAGLVGMVDIADVSRALLGPSAE
;
A
#
# COMPACT_ATOMS: atom_id res chain seq x y z
N MET A 1 -48.99 19.58 15.12
CA MET A 1 -47.62 19.57 15.67
C MET A 1 -47.40 18.19 16.29
N GLN A 2 -46.83 17.28 15.57
CA GLN A 2 -46.48 15.97 16.08
C GLN A 2 -44.98 15.80 15.85
N GLY A 3 -44.27 15.75 16.97
CA GLY A 3 -42.86 15.46 16.98
C GLY A 3 -42.63 14.00 16.63
N SER A 4 -41.84 13.75 15.62
CA SER A 4 -41.34 12.41 15.27
C SER A 4 -40.25 12.02 16.23
N ASP A 5 -40.62 11.07 17.10
CA ASP A 5 -39.73 10.35 17.98
C ASP A 5 -38.79 9.45 17.15
N LEU A 6 -37.50 9.77 17.14
CA LEU A 6 -36.44 8.97 16.55
C LEU A 6 -35.67 8.15 17.59
N SER A 7 -36.32 7.80 18.69
CA SER A 7 -35.75 6.89 19.69
C SER A 7 -36.06 5.45 19.32
N GLY A 8 -35.13 4.74 18.73
CA GLY A 8 -35.29 3.29 18.64
C GLY A 8 -34.62 2.55 17.47
N ILE A 9 -33.40 2.89 17.13
CA ILE A 9 -32.57 1.91 16.41
C ILE A 9 -31.29 1.71 17.24
N PHE A 10 -31.45 1.05 18.37
CA PHE A 10 -30.32 0.38 18.98
C PHE A 10 -30.13 -0.95 18.24
N PHE A 11 -29.10 -1.02 17.41
CA PHE A 11 -28.55 -2.30 17.02
C PHE A 11 -27.89 -2.89 18.26
N GLU A 12 -28.55 -3.85 18.88
CA GLU A 12 -27.94 -4.72 19.86
C GLU A 12 -26.89 -5.54 19.10
N VAL A 13 -25.61 -5.13 19.21
CA VAL A 13 -24.50 -5.94 18.72
C VAL A 13 -24.45 -7.16 19.62
N PRO A 14 -24.65 -8.39 19.10
CA PRO A 14 -24.50 -9.58 19.93
C PRO A 14 -23.11 -9.54 20.56
N GLU A 15 -23.03 -9.88 21.84
CA GLU A 15 -21.76 -9.97 22.57
C GLU A 15 -20.77 -10.72 21.70
N THR A 16 -19.80 -9.97 21.14
CA THR A 16 -18.69 -10.52 20.38
C THR A 16 -17.96 -11.41 21.35
N GLU A 17 -18.03 -12.73 21.13
CA GLU A 17 -17.17 -13.68 21.81
C GLU A 17 -15.77 -13.08 21.80
N LEU A 18 -15.26 -12.73 22.98
CA LEU A 18 -13.85 -12.35 23.14
C LEU A 18 -13.06 -13.55 22.62
N ILE A 19 -12.49 -13.40 21.42
CA ILE A 19 -11.49 -14.34 20.96
C ILE A 19 -10.36 -14.22 21.99
N MET A 20 -10.31 -15.16 22.91
CA MET A 20 -9.22 -15.32 23.84
C MET A 20 -7.97 -15.47 23.00
N THR A 21 -7.21 -14.39 22.89
CA THR A 21 -5.87 -14.44 22.33
C THR A 21 -5.06 -15.32 23.25
N GLU A 22 -4.89 -16.60 22.89
CA GLU A 22 -3.78 -17.36 23.42
C GLU A 22 -2.52 -16.52 23.20
N ALA A 23 -1.76 -16.37 24.26
CA ALA A 23 -0.56 -15.55 24.25
C ALA A 23 0.30 -15.91 23.03
N TYR A 24 0.42 -14.96 22.11
CA TYR A 24 1.30 -15.09 20.98
C TYR A 24 2.73 -15.25 21.49
N GLU A 25 3.19 -16.48 21.55
CA GLU A 25 4.59 -16.82 21.78
C GLU A 25 5.36 -16.50 20.51
N PRO A 26 6.31 -15.55 20.50
CA PRO A 26 7.07 -15.18 19.32
C PRO A 26 8.20 -16.20 19.05
N SER A 27 7.85 -17.48 18.92
CA SER A 27 8.79 -18.54 18.62
C SER A 27 8.66 -19.08 17.19
N SER A 28 8.38 -18.22 16.22
CA SER A 28 8.28 -18.60 14.82
C SER A 28 9.44 -18.03 13.99
N PRO A 29 9.85 -18.73 12.93
CA PRO A 29 11.02 -18.42 12.09
C PRO A 29 10.91 -17.10 11.29
N VAL A 30 9.95 -16.26 11.60
CA VAL A 30 9.76 -14.93 11.00
C VAL A 30 10.95 -13.98 11.28
N ALA A 31 11.82 -14.34 12.24
CA ALA A 31 12.98 -13.51 12.61
C ALA A 31 14.06 -13.44 11.50
N SER A 32 13.99 -14.25 10.45
CA SER A 32 14.96 -14.30 9.37
C SER A 32 14.39 -13.95 7.98
N SER A 33 13.07 -13.68 7.86
CA SER A 33 12.47 -13.34 6.57
C SER A 33 12.77 -11.89 6.20
N THR A 34 13.16 -11.70 4.95
CA THR A 34 13.46 -10.38 4.37
C THR A 34 12.39 -9.96 3.38
N VAL A 35 12.44 -8.71 2.97
CA VAL A 35 11.54 -8.16 1.93
C VAL A 35 11.67 -8.96 0.63
N ALA A 36 12.87 -9.47 0.29
CA ALA A 36 13.08 -10.31 -0.89
C ALA A 36 12.16 -11.54 -0.94
N ASP A 37 11.80 -12.10 0.21
CA ASP A 37 10.99 -13.32 0.30
C ASP A 37 9.51 -13.09 -0.03
N VAL A 38 9.03 -11.85 0.05
CA VAL A 38 7.61 -11.51 -0.06
C VAL A 38 7.29 -10.41 -1.08
N MET A 39 8.30 -9.67 -1.54
CA MET A 39 8.10 -8.60 -2.51
C MET A 39 7.56 -9.15 -3.83
N ARG A 40 6.79 -8.32 -4.51
CA ARG A 40 6.41 -8.56 -5.91
C ARG A 40 7.35 -7.80 -6.82
N PRO A 41 7.77 -8.38 -7.96
CA PRO A 41 8.54 -7.65 -8.95
C PRO A 41 7.78 -6.37 -9.37
N ALA A 42 8.47 -5.26 -9.52
CA ALA A 42 7.88 -4.02 -10.01
C ALA A 42 7.72 -4.06 -11.52
N LEU A 43 6.67 -4.73 -11.99
CA LEU A 43 6.42 -4.97 -13.42
C LEU A 43 5.70 -3.82 -14.10
N THR A 44 5.01 -2.97 -13.34
CA THR A 44 4.22 -1.86 -13.90
C THR A 44 4.59 -0.58 -13.17
N THR A 45 5.21 0.32 -13.90
CA THR A 45 5.60 1.65 -13.45
C THR A 45 4.89 2.71 -14.29
N VAL A 46 5.02 3.96 -13.89
CA VAL A 46 4.44 5.09 -14.60
C VAL A 46 5.40 6.27 -14.55
N GLU A 47 5.37 7.11 -15.58
CA GLU A 47 6.19 8.31 -15.65
C GLU A 47 5.47 9.52 -15.03
N PRO A 48 6.22 10.52 -14.53
CA PRO A 48 5.64 11.73 -13.91
C PRO A 48 4.72 12.50 -14.85
N ASP A 49 5.03 12.50 -16.14
CA ASP A 49 4.29 13.25 -17.16
C ASP A 49 3.05 12.52 -17.69
N ALA A 50 2.82 11.29 -17.27
CA ALA A 50 1.60 10.57 -17.59
C ALA A 50 0.38 11.20 -16.92
N HIS A 51 -0.80 11.02 -17.53
CA HIS A 51 -2.06 11.43 -16.92
C HIS A 51 -2.50 10.46 -15.81
N VAL A 52 -3.22 10.97 -14.83
CA VAL A 52 -3.79 10.15 -13.74
C VAL A 52 -4.69 9.05 -14.28
N ALA A 53 -5.40 9.30 -15.38
CA ALA A 53 -6.20 8.27 -16.06
C ALA A 53 -5.36 7.07 -16.51
N ALA A 54 -4.12 7.29 -16.96
CA ALA A 54 -3.22 6.20 -17.34
C ALA A 54 -2.84 5.34 -16.14
N ALA A 55 -2.54 5.97 -14.99
CA ALA A 55 -2.27 5.24 -13.75
C ALA A 55 -3.47 4.41 -13.30
N ALA A 56 -4.68 4.98 -13.34
CA ALA A 56 -5.91 4.26 -13.01
C ALA A 56 -6.12 3.04 -13.92
N TYR A 57 -5.90 3.19 -15.23
CA TYR A 57 -5.99 2.09 -16.19
C TYR A 57 -4.97 0.98 -15.90
N LEU A 58 -3.71 1.36 -15.63
CA LEU A 58 -2.64 0.41 -15.33
C LEU A 58 -2.89 -0.32 -14.01
N MET A 59 -3.34 0.36 -12.96
CA MET A 59 -3.72 -0.25 -11.69
C MET A 59 -4.83 -1.29 -11.90
N LYS A 60 -5.91 -0.91 -12.58
CA LYS A 60 -7.01 -1.82 -12.91
C LYS A 60 -6.52 -3.06 -13.67
N ARG A 61 -5.67 -2.87 -14.67
CA ARG A 61 -5.15 -3.96 -15.51
C ARG A 61 -4.22 -4.90 -14.74
N ALA A 62 -3.38 -4.34 -13.86
CA ALA A 62 -2.43 -5.10 -13.06
C ALA A 62 -3.03 -5.68 -11.78
N GLY A 63 -4.25 -5.32 -11.40
CA GLY A 63 -4.82 -5.64 -10.10
C GLY A 63 -4.03 -5.02 -8.94
N ALA A 64 -3.43 -3.85 -9.18
CA ALA A 64 -2.56 -3.16 -8.23
C ALA A 64 -3.28 -1.95 -7.63
N THR A 65 -3.00 -1.66 -6.37
CA THR A 65 -3.54 -0.50 -5.64
C THR A 65 -2.58 0.69 -5.60
N ALA A 66 -1.39 0.51 -6.12
CA ALA A 66 -0.36 1.53 -6.24
C ALA A 66 0.59 1.22 -7.41
N LEU A 67 1.20 2.26 -7.98
CA LEU A 67 2.26 2.17 -8.97
C LEU A 67 3.44 3.03 -8.53
N VAL A 68 4.65 2.55 -8.80
CA VAL A 68 5.86 3.36 -8.61
C VAL A 68 6.02 4.30 -9.80
N ILE A 69 6.29 5.54 -9.48
CA ILE A 69 6.63 6.57 -10.46
C ILE A 69 8.15 6.53 -10.64
N VAL A 70 8.62 6.37 -11.86
CA VAL A 70 10.04 6.25 -12.19
C VAL A 70 10.52 7.36 -13.12
N ASP A 71 11.82 7.66 -13.04
CA ASP A 71 12.49 8.61 -13.91
C ASP A 71 12.98 7.89 -15.18
N GLY A 72 12.07 7.76 -16.14
CA GLY A 72 12.35 7.16 -17.45
C GLY A 72 12.57 5.65 -17.41
N GLU A 73 12.53 5.04 -18.59
CA GLU A 73 12.65 3.59 -18.76
C GLU A 73 14.05 3.03 -18.45
N GLN A 74 15.08 3.83 -18.64
CA GLN A 74 16.47 3.37 -18.56
C GLN A 74 17.03 3.35 -17.15
N THR A 75 16.68 4.32 -16.32
CA THR A 75 17.23 4.43 -14.96
C THR A 75 16.39 3.69 -13.93
N GLN A 76 15.10 3.54 -14.19
CA GLN A 76 14.10 2.98 -13.26
C GLN A 76 14.26 3.50 -11.81
N ARG A 77 14.75 4.72 -11.68
CA ARG A 77 14.91 5.36 -10.40
C ARG A 77 13.53 5.72 -9.85
N PRO A 78 13.16 5.23 -8.68
CA PRO A 78 11.87 5.55 -8.09
C PRO A 78 11.84 7.02 -7.65
N LEU A 79 10.85 7.76 -8.11
CA LEU A 79 10.61 9.17 -7.78
C LEU A 79 9.48 9.34 -6.78
N GLY A 80 8.50 8.44 -6.80
CA GLY A 80 7.32 8.52 -5.97
C GLY A 80 6.41 7.31 -6.15
N ILE A 81 5.27 7.38 -5.50
CA ILE A 81 4.17 6.42 -5.62
C ILE A 81 2.90 7.19 -5.95
N ILE A 82 2.07 6.63 -6.81
CA ILE A 82 0.67 7.01 -6.98
C ILE A 82 -0.21 5.84 -6.54
N THR A 83 -1.27 6.13 -5.79
CA THR A 83 -2.18 5.16 -5.21
C THR A 83 -3.61 5.38 -5.68
N GLU A 84 -4.47 4.39 -5.48
CA GLU A 84 -5.92 4.54 -5.71
C GLU A 84 -6.51 5.72 -4.90
N ALA A 85 -5.99 5.97 -3.70
CA ALA A 85 -6.44 7.10 -2.87
C ALA A 85 -6.14 8.46 -3.52
N ASP A 86 -5.03 8.58 -4.24
CA ASP A 86 -4.69 9.81 -4.97
C ASP A 86 -5.65 10.02 -6.14
N ILE A 87 -6.01 8.95 -6.86
CA ILE A 87 -7.00 9.00 -7.95
C ILE A 87 -8.37 9.40 -7.40
N VAL A 88 -8.81 8.78 -6.29
CA VAL A 88 -10.07 9.12 -5.64
C VAL A 88 -10.10 10.59 -5.21
N ARG A 89 -8.99 11.13 -4.71
CA ARG A 89 -8.88 12.54 -4.33
C ARG A 89 -9.06 13.47 -5.54
N VAL A 90 -8.42 13.17 -6.67
CA VAL A 90 -8.57 13.93 -7.92
C VAL A 90 -10.05 13.99 -8.34
N VAL A 91 -10.73 12.83 -8.30
CA VAL A 91 -12.17 12.75 -8.65
C VAL A 91 -13.03 13.51 -7.65
N ALA A 92 -12.76 13.37 -6.35
CA ALA A 92 -13.50 14.07 -5.29
C ALA A 92 -13.34 15.59 -5.36
N ASP A 93 -12.18 16.07 -5.82
CA ASP A 93 -11.91 17.50 -6.04
C ASP A 93 -12.54 18.03 -7.35
N GLY A 94 -13.25 17.19 -8.10
CA GLY A 94 -13.90 17.56 -9.36
C GLY A 94 -12.91 17.82 -10.51
N ARG A 95 -11.68 17.34 -10.39
CA ARG A 95 -10.65 17.49 -11.42
C ARG A 95 -10.77 16.35 -12.45
N ASP A 96 -10.50 16.65 -13.72
CA ASP A 96 -10.51 15.64 -14.76
C ASP A 96 -9.19 14.81 -14.70
N VAL A 97 -9.30 13.51 -14.50
CA VAL A 97 -8.16 12.58 -14.46
C VAL A 97 -7.38 12.53 -15.78
N ASN A 98 -8.01 12.97 -16.89
CA ASN A 98 -7.36 13.09 -18.20
C ASN A 98 -6.51 14.34 -18.36
N ASP A 99 -6.74 15.37 -17.53
CA ASP A 99 -5.99 16.63 -17.58
C ASP A 99 -4.91 16.71 -16.52
N VAL A 100 -5.09 16.00 -15.40
CA VAL A 100 -4.14 16.00 -14.27
C VAL A 100 -2.94 15.13 -14.58
N ARG A 101 -1.73 15.67 -14.39
CA ARG A 101 -0.49 14.91 -14.50
C ARG A 101 -0.11 14.29 -13.15
N ILE A 102 0.52 13.13 -13.19
CA ILE A 102 0.97 12.41 -11.99
C ILE A 102 1.91 13.27 -11.16
N ARG A 103 2.84 14.00 -11.79
CA ARG A 103 3.78 14.91 -11.11
C ARG A 103 3.09 15.98 -10.26
N ASP A 104 1.85 16.38 -10.62
CA ASP A 104 1.09 17.38 -9.88
C ASP A 104 0.53 16.85 -8.55
N LEU A 105 0.58 15.53 -8.37
CA LEU A 105 0.13 14.83 -7.16
C LEU A 105 1.29 14.32 -6.30
N MET A 106 2.51 14.31 -6.84
CA MET A 106 3.67 13.75 -6.16
C MET A 106 3.98 14.54 -4.90
N THR A 107 4.15 13.81 -3.80
CA THR A 107 4.79 14.35 -2.59
C THR A 107 6.29 14.06 -2.63
N SER A 108 7.10 15.01 -2.19
CA SER A 108 8.54 14.79 -2.01
C SER A 108 8.80 13.85 -0.83
N GLY A 109 9.84 13.04 -0.93
CA GLY A 109 10.27 12.19 0.17
C GLY A 109 9.73 10.76 0.09
N LEU A 110 10.03 10.07 -1.01
CA LEU A 110 9.73 8.66 -1.14
C LEU A 110 10.58 7.83 -0.15
N THR A 111 9.92 7.01 0.66
CA THR A 111 10.59 5.97 1.45
C THR A 111 10.71 4.71 0.62
N VAL A 112 11.90 4.15 0.59
CA VAL A 112 12.23 2.87 -0.09
C VAL A 112 12.89 1.93 0.90
N CYS A 113 12.97 0.64 0.57
CA CYS A 113 13.75 -0.33 1.32
C CYS A 113 14.61 -1.18 0.36
N GLU A 114 15.55 -1.92 0.92
CA GLU A 114 16.36 -2.90 0.20
C GLU A 114 15.76 -4.29 0.32
N GLN A 115 16.15 -5.20 -0.58
CA GLN A 115 15.72 -6.60 -0.55
C GLN A 115 16.09 -7.29 0.78
N THR A 116 17.21 -6.89 1.38
CA THR A 116 17.72 -7.41 2.66
C THR A 116 17.03 -6.86 3.90
N THR A 117 16.17 -5.86 3.75
CA THR A 117 15.39 -5.28 4.86
C THR A 117 14.54 -6.36 5.50
N SER A 118 14.54 -6.45 6.83
CA SER A 118 13.71 -7.41 7.55
C SER A 118 12.22 -7.06 7.39
N ILE A 119 11.36 -8.07 7.39
CA ILE A 119 9.90 -7.87 7.35
C ILE A 119 9.42 -7.01 8.51
N ARG A 120 10.04 -7.16 9.69
CA ARG A 120 9.71 -6.36 10.88
C ARG A 120 10.05 -4.87 10.68
N ASP A 121 11.21 -4.58 10.10
CA ASP A 121 11.63 -3.19 9.83
C ASP A 121 10.76 -2.56 8.75
N ALA A 122 10.39 -3.32 7.71
CA ALA A 122 9.45 -2.88 6.70
C ALA A 122 8.08 -2.54 7.32
N ALA A 123 7.54 -3.42 8.18
CA ALA A 123 6.30 -3.19 8.91
C ALA A 123 6.37 -1.93 9.77
N THR A 124 7.47 -1.78 10.53
CA THR A 124 7.69 -0.62 11.39
C THR A 124 7.74 0.68 10.60
N SER A 125 8.44 0.67 9.46
CA SER A 125 8.51 1.81 8.55
C SER A 125 7.13 2.20 8.01
N MET A 126 6.33 1.21 7.55
CA MET A 126 4.97 1.45 7.06
C MET A 126 4.06 2.04 8.14
N MET A 127 4.15 1.53 9.36
CA MET A 127 3.33 2.02 10.49
C MET A 127 3.69 3.45 10.88
N HIS A 128 4.97 3.76 11.02
CA HIS A 128 5.42 5.11 11.37
C HIS A 128 5.13 6.12 10.27
N GLY A 129 5.36 5.74 9.01
CA GLY A 129 5.15 6.61 7.86
C GLY A 129 3.69 6.68 7.39
N ARG A 130 2.80 5.83 7.95
CA ARG A 130 1.38 5.74 7.56
C ARG A 130 1.16 5.47 6.07
N PHE A 131 2.05 4.70 5.48
CA PHE A 131 1.91 4.23 4.10
C PHE A 131 1.81 2.70 4.06
N ARG A 132 1.23 2.19 2.99
CA ARG A 132 0.93 0.75 2.84
C ARG A 132 1.75 0.08 1.74
N HIS A 133 2.54 0.83 1.02
CA HIS A 133 3.35 0.35 -0.09
C HIS A 133 4.77 0.86 0.09
N LEU A 134 5.74 0.00 -0.12
CA LEU A 134 7.15 0.31 0.04
C LEU A 134 7.91 -0.21 -1.18
N PRO A 135 8.41 0.68 -2.06
CA PRO A 135 9.24 0.27 -3.17
C PRO A 135 10.54 -0.35 -2.69
N VAL A 136 10.95 -1.39 -3.36
CA VAL A 136 12.18 -2.13 -3.08
C VAL A 136 13.21 -1.80 -4.13
N VAL A 137 14.40 -1.42 -3.69
CA VAL A 137 15.50 -1.03 -4.57
C VAL A 137 16.70 -1.95 -4.41
N ASP A 138 17.50 -2.04 -5.47
CA ASP A 138 18.83 -2.64 -5.46
C ASP A 138 19.79 -1.62 -6.08
N GLY A 139 20.68 -1.05 -5.26
CA GLY A 139 21.46 0.10 -5.66
C GLY A 139 20.58 1.31 -5.96
N ALA A 140 20.56 1.78 -7.21
CA ALA A 140 19.75 2.93 -7.63
C ALA A 140 18.45 2.54 -8.34
N GLY A 141 18.24 1.25 -8.62
CA GLY A 141 17.14 0.74 -9.44
C GLY A 141 15.99 0.16 -8.62
N LEU A 142 14.77 0.33 -9.15
CA LEU A 142 13.59 -0.32 -8.62
C LEU A 142 13.59 -1.79 -9.02
N VAL A 143 13.45 -2.70 -8.04
CA VAL A 143 13.40 -4.14 -8.27
C VAL A 143 12.06 -4.76 -7.87
N GLY A 144 11.29 -4.10 -7.00
CA GLY A 144 10.02 -4.64 -6.55
C GLY A 144 9.21 -3.65 -5.73
N MET A 145 8.12 -4.16 -5.19
CA MET A 145 7.29 -3.48 -4.21
C MET A 145 6.77 -4.48 -3.21
N VAL A 146 6.69 -4.08 -1.96
CA VAL A 146 6.01 -4.83 -0.90
C VAL A 146 4.85 -4.00 -0.37
N ASP A 147 3.71 -4.62 -0.15
CA ASP A 147 2.55 -4.00 0.46
C ASP A 147 2.31 -4.51 1.89
N ILE A 148 1.47 -3.80 2.62
CA ILE A 148 1.17 -4.14 4.02
C ILE A 148 0.51 -5.53 4.16
N ALA A 149 -0.19 -6.02 3.15
CA ALA A 149 -0.81 -7.35 3.17
C ALA A 149 0.25 -8.44 3.06
N ASP A 150 1.27 -8.25 2.21
CA ASP A 150 2.39 -9.18 2.07
C ASP A 150 3.20 -9.25 3.37
N VAL A 151 3.47 -8.08 3.97
CA VAL A 151 4.15 -7.97 5.27
C VAL A 151 3.34 -8.65 6.37
N SER A 152 2.04 -8.37 6.45
CA SER A 152 1.15 -8.96 7.45
C SER A 152 1.09 -10.49 7.32
N ARG A 153 0.97 -11.00 6.09
CA ARG A 153 0.97 -12.44 5.83
C ARG A 153 2.28 -13.10 6.30
N ALA A 154 3.41 -12.45 6.04
CA ALA A 154 4.71 -12.97 6.49
C ALA A 154 4.83 -12.97 8.03
N LEU A 155 4.33 -11.94 8.70
CA LEU A 155 4.36 -11.84 10.16
C LEU A 155 3.43 -12.83 10.86
N LEU A 156 2.27 -13.12 10.26
CA LEU A 156 1.28 -14.04 10.84
C LEU A 156 1.62 -15.51 10.58
N GLY A 157 2.54 -15.78 9.63
CA GLY A 157 2.84 -17.14 9.21
C GLY A 157 1.74 -17.77 8.33
N PRO A 158 1.94 -18.99 7.83
CA PRO A 158 0.91 -19.70 7.09
C PRO A 158 -0.28 -19.95 8.01
N SER A 159 -1.49 -19.56 7.55
CA SER A 159 -2.72 -19.92 8.25
C SER A 159 -2.78 -21.43 8.40
N ALA A 160 -2.92 -21.92 9.62
CA ALA A 160 -3.21 -23.34 9.85
C ALA A 160 -4.57 -23.62 9.20
N GLU A 161 -4.56 -24.45 8.14
CA GLU A 161 -5.77 -25.07 7.61
C GLU A 161 -6.29 -26.12 8.57
#